data_632fc29fc8f3931c1d737eeb0ebb2d43
#
_entry.id   632fc29fc8f3931c1d737eeb0ebb2d43
#
_cell.length_a   1.000
_cell.length_b   1.000
_cell.length_c   1.000
_cell.angle_alpha   90.00
_cell.angle_beta   90.00
_cell.angle_gamma   90.00
#
_symmetry.space_group_name_H-M   'P 1'
#
loop_
_entity.id
_entity.type
_entity.pdbx_description
1 polymer ?
#
loop_
_entity_poly.entity_id
_entity_poly.type
_entity_poly.pdbx_seq_one_letter_code
_entity_poly.pdbx_strand_id
1 'polypeptide(L)'
;STVQKVLPALTCLFLGSDQIVEFQPSQEGDEDKAEQATDYINEVVFPECNGEDAVTDSIHDALKTRNGVLTWWYDEKKRISVSRHTGLDETAFATLASEEGVEVLEHTEREETVDGPEGPVPTVVHDLKLRRNITERKPMLQAMPLEEFLIHPDALDEDTAPCIGRKMRLRRTELVAMGYDKEVVRALPVTGADGQQEEAE
;
A
#
# COMPACT_ATOMS: atom_id res chain seq x y z
N SER A 1 -32.47 -14.02 -5.49
CA SER A 1 -31.55 -14.76 -6.36
C SER A 1 -30.91 -15.90 -5.57
N THR A 2 -30.61 -17.03 -6.21
CA THR A 2 -29.94 -18.17 -5.57
C THR A 2 -28.58 -17.77 -5.01
N VAL A 3 -27.83 -16.91 -5.72
CA VAL A 3 -26.56 -16.35 -5.30
C VAL A 3 -26.69 -15.64 -3.94
N GLN A 4 -27.70 -14.81 -3.74
CA GLN A 4 -27.92 -14.09 -2.48
C GLN A 4 -28.19 -14.99 -1.28
N LYS A 5 -28.67 -16.23 -1.51
CA LYS A 5 -28.92 -17.20 -0.44
C LYS A 5 -27.68 -18.03 -0.11
N VAL A 6 -26.84 -18.29 -1.10
CA VAL A 6 -25.64 -19.14 -0.95
C VAL A 6 -24.44 -18.32 -0.48
N LEU A 7 -24.32 -17.08 -0.93
CA LEU A 7 -23.18 -16.21 -0.59
C LEU A 7 -22.93 -16.09 0.93
N PRO A 8 -23.92 -15.79 1.80
CA PRO A 8 -23.65 -15.69 3.23
C PRO A 8 -23.16 -17.00 3.86
N ALA A 9 -23.66 -18.15 3.37
CA ALA A 9 -23.23 -19.44 3.87
C ALA A 9 -21.77 -19.75 3.51
N LEU A 10 -21.33 -19.40 2.29
CA LEU A 10 -19.95 -19.54 1.86
C LEU A 10 -19.04 -18.53 2.57
N THR A 11 -19.48 -17.28 2.68
CA THR A 11 -18.70 -16.26 3.45
C THR A 11 -18.51 -16.72 4.90
N CYS A 12 -19.55 -17.22 5.56
CA CYS A 12 -19.43 -17.76 6.90
C CYS A 12 -18.50 -18.98 7.00
N LEU A 13 -18.45 -19.82 5.96
CA LEU A 13 -17.58 -20.99 5.90
C LEU A 13 -16.10 -20.60 5.85
N PHE A 14 -15.75 -19.57 5.07
CA PHE A 14 -14.37 -19.15 4.86
C PHE A 14 -13.90 -18.08 5.86
N LEU A 15 -14.79 -17.21 6.33
CA LEU A 15 -14.48 -16.05 7.16
C LEU A 15 -15.16 -16.12 8.54
N GLY A 16 -15.83 -17.21 8.88
CA GLY A 16 -16.55 -17.34 10.15
C GLY A 16 -15.68 -17.77 11.33
N SER A 17 -14.39 -17.88 11.15
CA SER A 17 -13.39 -18.14 12.20
C SER A 17 -12.59 -16.87 12.49
N ASP A 18 -12.18 -16.68 13.75
CA ASP A 18 -11.28 -15.59 14.14
C ASP A 18 -9.88 -15.74 13.50
N GLN A 19 -9.53 -16.96 13.10
CA GLN A 19 -8.30 -17.25 12.33
C GLN A 19 -8.69 -17.67 10.91
N ILE A 20 -8.42 -16.78 9.96
CA ILE A 20 -8.67 -16.99 8.52
C ILE A 20 -7.49 -17.71 7.87
N VAL A 21 -6.28 -17.40 8.33
CA VAL A 21 -5.02 -17.96 7.87
C VAL A 21 -4.26 -18.54 9.05
N GLU A 22 -3.69 -19.72 8.88
CA GLU A 22 -2.83 -20.38 9.85
C GLU A 22 -1.50 -20.76 9.19
N PHE A 23 -0.39 -20.26 9.75
CA PHE A 23 0.95 -20.64 9.32
C PHE A 23 1.43 -21.86 10.11
N GLN A 24 1.93 -22.86 9.41
CA GLN A 24 2.51 -24.02 10.02
C GLN A 24 4.04 -23.92 10.00
N PRO A 25 4.72 -24.31 11.10
CA PRO A 25 6.17 -24.29 11.16
C PRO A 25 6.75 -25.25 10.11
N SER A 26 7.75 -24.79 9.36
CA SER A 26 8.42 -25.59 8.33
C SER A 26 9.59 -26.39 8.90
N GLN A 27 10.16 -25.94 10.01
CA GLN A 27 11.31 -26.56 10.67
C GLN A 27 11.12 -26.55 12.19
N GLU A 28 11.81 -27.43 12.86
CA GLU A 28 11.83 -27.49 14.32
C GLU A 28 12.43 -26.19 14.89
N GLY A 29 11.65 -25.48 15.76
CA GLY A 29 12.03 -24.18 16.33
C GLY A 29 11.45 -22.96 15.60
N ASP A 30 10.60 -23.14 14.59
CA ASP A 30 9.91 -22.04 13.92
C ASP A 30 8.46 -21.82 14.43
N GLU A 31 8.07 -22.53 15.51
CA GLU A 31 6.70 -22.47 16.06
C GLU A 31 6.31 -21.04 16.46
N ASP A 32 7.17 -20.35 17.21
CA ASP A 32 6.92 -18.97 17.67
C ASP A 32 6.77 -17.99 16.50
N LYS A 33 7.55 -18.20 15.43
CA LYS A 33 7.46 -17.37 14.22
C LYS A 33 6.19 -17.64 13.43
N ALA A 34 5.76 -18.89 13.34
CA ALA A 34 4.53 -19.27 12.67
C ALA A 34 3.31 -18.71 13.40
N GLU A 35 3.29 -18.78 14.73
CA GLU A 35 2.25 -18.17 15.56
C GLU A 35 2.21 -16.67 15.38
N GLN A 36 3.36 -15.99 15.50
CA GLN A 36 3.46 -14.54 15.30
C GLN A 36 3.03 -14.11 13.89
N ALA A 37 3.35 -14.88 12.85
CA ALA A 37 2.92 -14.60 11.49
C ALA A 37 1.41 -14.80 11.33
N THR A 38 0.83 -15.81 11.97
CA THR A 38 -0.62 -16.08 12.01
C THR A 38 -1.35 -14.89 12.62
N ASP A 39 -0.94 -14.46 13.81
CA ASP A 39 -1.55 -13.33 14.51
C ASP A 39 -1.43 -12.03 13.70
N TYR A 40 -0.24 -11.75 13.17
CA TYR A 40 -0.01 -10.54 12.37
C TYR A 40 -0.90 -10.47 11.12
N ILE A 41 -1.06 -11.59 10.40
CA ILE A 41 -1.92 -11.61 9.20
C ILE A 41 -3.38 -11.45 9.59
N ASN A 42 -3.88 -12.15 10.61
CA ASN A 42 -5.29 -12.12 10.98
C ASN A 42 -5.70 -10.82 11.68
N GLU A 43 -4.85 -10.28 12.57
CA GLU A 43 -5.20 -9.13 13.38
C GLU A 43 -4.84 -7.77 12.74
N VAL A 44 -3.82 -7.75 11.89
CA VAL A 44 -3.33 -6.50 11.30
C VAL A 44 -3.56 -6.45 9.79
N VAL A 45 -2.96 -7.37 9.03
CA VAL A 45 -2.94 -7.26 7.56
C VAL A 45 -4.33 -7.42 6.96
N PHE A 46 -5.06 -8.44 7.36
CA PHE A 46 -6.36 -8.78 6.79
C PHE A 46 -7.41 -7.70 7.04
N PRO A 47 -7.56 -7.13 8.26
CA PRO A 47 -8.43 -5.97 8.50
C PRO A 47 -7.98 -4.71 7.78
N GLU A 48 -6.67 -4.41 7.75
CA GLU A 48 -6.15 -3.22 7.09
C GLU A 48 -6.38 -3.18 5.58
N CYS A 49 -6.36 -4.35 4.91
CA CYS A 49 -6.60 -4.46 3.48
C CYS A 49 -8.07 -4.69 3.09
N ASN A 50 -9.01 -4.61 4.04
CA ASN A 50 -10.42 -4.97 3.85
C ASN A 50 -10.58 -6.38 3.24
N GLY A 51 -9.86 -7.33 3.80
CA GLY A 51 -9.79 -8.70 3.27
C GLY A 51 -11.13 -9.42 3.24
N GLU A 52 -12.01 -9.16 4.22
CA GLU A 52 -13.34 -9.73 4.28
C GLU A 52 -14.19 -9.33 3.06
N ASP A 53 -14.20 -8.05 2.72
CA ASP A 53 -14.91 -7.54 1.55
C ASP A 53 -14.33 -8.14 0.26
N ALA A 54 -13.01 -8.16 0.13
CA ALA A 54 -12.33 -8.68 -1.06
C ALA A 54 -12.64 -10.16 -1.30
N VAL A 55 -12.60 -10.99 -0.24
CA VAL A 55 -12.93 -12.40 -0.33
C VAL A 55 -14.42 -12.60 -0.64
N THR A 56 -15.31 -11.85 0.02
CA THR A 56 -16.76 -11.92 -0.22
C THR A 56 -17.10 -11.55 -1.67
N ASP A 57 -16.49 -10.50 -2.20
CA ASP A 57 -16.68 -10.08 -3.60
C ASP A 57 -16.17 -11.14 -4.58
N SER A 58 -15.02 -11.74 -4.29
CA SER A 58 -14.48 -12.83 -5.11
C SER A 58 -15.40 -14.08 -5.11
N ILE A 59 -15.94 -14.45 -3.95
CA ILE A 59 -16.94 -15.54 -3.86
C ILE A 59 -18.20 -15.19 -4.65
N HIS A 60 -18.66 -13.94 -4.55
CA HIS A 60 -19.83 -13.49 -5.29
C HIS A 60 -19.61 -13.55 -6.81
N ASP A 61 -18.43 -13.15 -7.28
CA ASP A 61 -18.06 -13.24 -8.68
C ASP A 61 -17.94 -14.71 -9.13
N ALA A 62 -17.35 -15.57 -8.31
CA ALA A 62 -17.27 -17.01 -8.58
C ALA A 62 -18.66 -17.65 -8.72
N LEU A 63 -19.63 -17.25 -7.88
CA LEU A 63 -21.01 -17.74 -7.99
C LEU A 63 -21.74 -17.27 -9.25
N LYS A 64 -21.34 -16.13 -9.82
CA LYS A 64 -21.93 -15.58 -11.05
C LYS A 64 -21.27 -16.09 -12.32
N THR A 65 -19.94 -16.08 -12.32
CA THR A 65 -19.11 -16.29 -13.52
C THR A 65 -18.32 -17.59 -13.51
N ARG A 66 -18.45 -18.40 -12.43
CA ARG A 66 -17.74 -19.64 -12.13
C ARG A 66 -16.26 -19.46 -11.71
N ASN A 67 -15.73 -18.28 -11.82
CA ASN A 67 -14.37 -17.94 -11.39
C ASN A 67 -14.39 -16.69 -10.53
N GLY A 68 -13.64 -16.71 -9.42
CA GLY A 68 -13.33 -15.55 -8.59
C GLY A 68 -11.83 -15.35 -8.60
N VAL A 69 -11.39 -14.13 -8.81
CA VAL A 69 -9.97 -13.78 -8.85
C VAL A 69 -9.67 -12.79 -7.75
N LEU A 70 -8.68 -13.12 -6.93
CA LEU A 70 -8.11 -12.22 -5.94
C LEU A 70 -6.75 -11.74 -6.42
N THR A 71 -6.48 -10.47 -6.26
CA THR A 71 -5.17 -9.88 -6.51
C THR A 71 -4.66 -9.21 -5.25
N TRP A 72 -3.36 -9.32 -5.03
CA TRP A 72 -2.71 -8.66 -3.91
C TRP A 72 -1.46 -7.94 -4.38
N TRP A 73 -1.14 -6.81 -3.73
CA TRP A 73 0.06 -6.04 -3.99
C TRP A 73 0.42 -5.17 -2.78
N TYR A 74 1.61 -4.62 -2.78
CA TYR A 74 1.97 -3.57 -1.84
C TYR A 74 1.74 -2.20 -2.48
N ASP A 75 0.84 -1.41 -1.88
CA ASP A 75 0.66 0.00 -2.25
C ASP A 75 1.73 0.83 -1.53
N GLU A 76 2.57 1.49 -2.30
CA GLU A 76 3.63 2.36 -1.77
C GLU A 76 3.24 3.81 -1.97
N LYS A 77 2.92 4.49 -0.87
CA LYS A 77 2.59 5.91 -0.85
C LYS A 77 3.75 6.72 -0.29
N LYS A 78 4.30 7.60 -1.09
CA LYS A 78 5.28 8.59 -0.66
C LYS A 78 4.55 9.83 -0.16
N ARG A 79 4.68 10.09 1.14
CA ARG A 79 4.12 11.27 1.79
C ARG A 79 5.23 12.21 2.20
N ILE A 80 5.08 13.47 1.84
CA ILE A 80 5.99 14.53 2.29
C ILE A 80 5.34 15.22 3.49
N SER A 81 6.02 15.19 4.62
CA SER A 81 5.65 15.94 5.81
C SER A 81 6.66 17.06 6.03
N VAL A 82 6.17 18.26 6.26
CA VAL A 82 7.02 19.41 6.63
C VAL A 82 6.69 19.78 8.07
N SER A 83 7.68 19.74 8.94
CA SER A 83 7.58 20.13 10.35
C SER A 83 8.54 21.26 10.66
N ARG A 84 8.16 22.09 11.63
CA ARG A 84 9.01 23.16 12.16
C ARG A 84 9.25 22.89 13.65
N HIS A 85 10.49 22.94 14.05
CA HIS A 85 10.95 22.77 15.42
C HIS A 85 11.71 24.01 15.83
N THR A 86 11.48 24.51 17.04
CA THR A 86 12.11 25.72 17.57
C THR A 86 12.68 25.46 18.94
N GLY A 87 13.82 26.09 19.26
CA GLY A 87 14.43 26.00 20.57
C GLY A 87 15.04 24.62 20.87
N LEU A 88 15.55 23.93 19.86
CA LEU A 88 16.24 22.66 20.05
C LEU A 88 17.66 22.86 20.59
N ASP A 89 18.05 21.97 21.50
CA ASP A 89 19.46 21.86 21.90
C ASP A 89 20.28 21.12 20.83
N GLU A 90 21.63 21.20 20.95
CA GLU A 90 22.56 20.58 20.00
C GLU A 90 22.30 19.06 19.82
N THR A 91 21.93 18.37 20.90
CA THR A 91 21.72 16.91 20.88
C THR A 91 20.43 16.55 20.16
N ALA A 92 19.35 17.30 20.39
CA ALA A 92 18.08 17.10 19.69
C ALA A 92 18.19 17.49 18.21
N PHE A 93 18.95 18.56 17.91
CA PHE A 93 19.28 18.95 16.54
C PHE A 93 20.01 17.83 15.80
N ALA A 94 21.11 17.32 16.36
CA ALA A 94 21.89 16.25 15.75
C ALA A 94 21.06 14.97 15.53
N THR A 95 20.21 14.63 16.49
CA THR A 95 19.31 13.46 16.39
C THR A 95 18.33 13.60 15.24
N LEU A 96 17.61 14.74 15.18
CA LEU A 96 16.62 14.99 14.12
C LEU A 96 17.25 15.14 12.74
N ALA A 97 18.42 15.77 12.64
CA ALA A 97 19.13 15.95 11.37
C ALA A 97 19.75 14.66 10.82
N SER A 98 20.02 13.68 11.69
CA SER A 98 20.58 12.36 11.29
C SER A 98 19.54 11.30 10.99
N GLU A 99 18.24 11.57 11.22
CA GLU A 99 17.18 10.63 10.90
C GLU A 99 17.10 10.34 9.40
N GLU A 100 16.93 9.07 9.05
CA GLU A 100 16.80 8.64 7.65
C GLU A 100 15.55 9.24 6.99
N GLY A 101 15.70 9.78 5.78
CA GLY A 101 14.59 10.38 5.02
C GLY A 101 14.24 11.82 5.44
N VAL A 102 15.04 12.45 6.31
CA VAL A 102 14.87 13.83 6.72
C VAL A 102 15.82 14.75 5.94
N GLU A 103 15.27 15.84 5.43
CA GLU A 103 15.99 16.90 4.74
C GLU A 103 15.78 18.22 5.50
N VAL A 104 16.87 18.87 5.89
CA VAL A 104 16.83 20.18 6.55
C VAL A 104 16.62 21.26 5.49
N LEU A 105 15.45 21.92 5.50
CA LEU A 105 15.11 23.00 4.55
C LEU A 105 15.63 24.36 5.03
N GLU A 106 15.47 24.64 6.30
CA GLU A 106 15.89 25.90 6.92
C GLU A 106 16.49 25.56 8.29
N HIS A 107 17.61 26.20 8.63
CA HIS A 107 18.27 26.11 9.92
C HIS A 107 18.70 27.50 10.36
N THR A 108 18.36 27.85 11.57
CA THR A 108 18.74 29.12 12.18
C THR A 108 19.22 28.88 13.62
N GLU A 109 20.37 29.41 13.95
CA GLU A 109 20.92 29.40 15.30
C GLU A 109 20.59 30.72 16.00
N ARG A 110 20.22 30.63 17.27
CA ARG A 110 20.07 31.81 18.12
C ARG A 110 20.56 31.51 19.53
N GLU A 111 21.08 32.55 20.17
CA GLU A 111 21.45 32.47 21.59
C GLU A 111 20.20 32.75 22.44
N GLU A 112 19.92 31.87 23.36
CA GLU A 112 18.86 32.01 24.35
C GLU A 112 19.46 31.85 25.75
N THR A 113 19.01 32.69 26.68
CA THR A 113 19.47 32.61 28.06
C THR A 113 18.54 31.65 28.81
N VAL A 114 19.08 30.51 29.26
CA VAL A 114 18.35 29.52 30.04
C VAL A 114 18.75 29.65 31.51
N ASP A 115 17.76 29.63 32.41
CA ASP A 115 18.00 29.65 33.85
C ASP A 115 18.60 28.32 34.30
N GLY A 116 19.87 28.30 34.57
CA GLY A 116 20.60 27.15 35.13
C GLY A 116 20.69 27.20 36.66
N PRO A 117 21.16 26.13 37.32
CA PRO A 117 21.27 26.02 38.78
C PRO A 117 22.22 27.07 39.42
N GLU A 118 23.14 27.64 38.67
CA GLU A 118 24.13 28.63 39.10
C GLU A 118 23.89 30.04 38.53
N GLY A 119 22.74 30.25 37.84
CA GLY A 119 22.36 31.51 37.20
C GLY A 119 22.09 31.39 35.70
N PRO A 120 21.71 32.48 35.03
CA PRO A 120 21.43 32.50 33.61
C PRO A 120 22.67 32.16 32.77
N VAL A 121 22.54 31.10 31.96
CA VAL A 121 23.59 30.61 31.07
C VAL A 121 23.20 30.87 29.63
N PRO A 122 24.03 31.51 28.79
CA PRO A 122 23.74 31.62 27.36
C PRO A 122 23.89 30.23 26.70
N THR A 123 22.85 29.77 26.07
CA THR A 123 22.78 28.46 25.36
C THR A 123 22.40 28.70 23.91
N VAL A 124 23.08 28.04 23.00
CA VAL A 124 22.73 28.07 21.58
C VAL A 124 21.53 27.13 21.37
N VAL A 125 20.49 27.65 20.76
CA VAL A 125 19.31 26.90 20.38
C VAL A 125 19.13 26.94 18.87
N HIS A 126 18.61 25.86 18.34
CA HIS A 126 18.45 25.67 16.91
C HIS A 126 16.95 25.66 16.53
N ASP A 127 16.61 26.45 15.53
CA ASP A 127 15.31 26.46 14.91
C ASP A 127 15.43 25.79 13.54
N LEU A 128 14.61 24.75 13.31
CA LEU A 128 14.67 23.92 12.12
C LEU A 128 13.33 23.85 11.39
N LYS A 129 13.41 23.79 10.08
CA LYS A 129 12.32 23.36 9.22
C LYS A 129 12.77 22.12 8.48
N LEU A 130 12.09 21.02 8.75
CA LEU A 130 12.44 19.72 8.25
C LEU A 130 11.41 19.25 7.23
N ARG A 131 11.89 18.59 6.19
CA ARG A 131 11.10 17.84 5.23
C ARG A 131 11.36 16.36 5.44
N ARG A 132 10.32 15.61 5.81
CA ARG A 132 10.41 14.17 5.99
C ARG A 132 9.70 13.47 4.86
N ASN A 133 10.42 12.62 4.15
CA ASN A 133 9.88 11.74 3.13
C ASN A 133 9.49 10.41 3.81
N ILE A 134 8.19 10.20 4.01
CA ILE A 134 7.66 9.00 4.63
C ILE A 134 7.17 8.09 3.50
N THR A 135 7.72 6.88 3.44
CA THR A 135 7.22 5.84 2.54
C THR A 135 6.36 4.87 3.33
N GLU A 136 5.06 4.97 3.16
CA GLU A 136 4.10 4.05 3.75
C GLU A 136 3.86 2.90 2.77
N ARG A 137 4.09 1.67 3.22
CA ARG A 137 3.81 0.45 2.47
C ARG A 137 2.66 -0.27 3.12
N LYS A 138 1.57 -0.44 2.37
CA LYS A 138 0.38 -1.11 2.84
C LYS A 138 0.07 -2.30 1.93
N PRO A 139 -0.12 -3.51 2.50
CA PRO A 139 -0.64 -4.62 1.73
C PRO A 139 -2.08 -4.32 1.29
N MET A 140 -2.39 -4.63 0.06
CA MET A 140 -3.72 -4.47 -0.53
C MET A 140 -4.20 -5.80 -1.08
N LEU A 141 -5.46 -6.10 -0.82
CA LEU A 141 -6.17 -7.27 -1.35
C LEU A 141 -7.45 -6.80 -2.03
N GLN A 142 -7.73 -7.26 -3.23
CA GLN A 142 -8.92 -6.85 -3.98
C GLN A 142 -9.44 -8.00 -4.84
N ALA A 143 -10.76 -8.15 -4.90
CA ALA A 143 -11.39 -8.94 -5.94
C ALA A 143 -11.18 -8.27 -7.30
N MET A 144 -10.72 -9.02 -8.28
CA MET A 144 -10.54 -8.54 -9.65
C MET A 144 -11.71 -8.99 -10.51
N PRO A 145 -12.45 -8.05 -11.12
CA PRO A 145 -13.49 -8.42 -12.08
C PRO A 145 -12.92 -9.29 -13.19
N LEU A 146 -13.63 -10.37 -13.54
CA LEU A 146 -13.17 -11.33 -14.54
C LEU A 146 -12.93 -10.70 -15.92
N GLU A 147 -13.62 -9.60 -16.21
CA GLU A 147 -13.46 -8.81 -17.44
C GLU A 147 -12.11 -8.11 -17.56
N GLU A 148 -11.46 -7.87 -16.42
CA GLU A 148 -10.14 -7.27 -16.32
C GLU A 148 -9.02 -8.31 -16.26
N PHE A 149 -9.35 -9.56 -15.92
CA PHE A 149 -8.38 -10.64 -15.80
C PHE A 149 -8.03 -11.21 -17.17
N LEU A 150 -6.75 -11.29 -17.45
CA LEU A 150 -6.20 -11.86 -18.68
C LEU A 150 -5.28 -13.02 -18.34
N ILE A 151 -5.58 -14.17 -18.87
CA ILE A 151 -4.73 -15.37 -18.79
C ILE A 151 -4.62 -16.00 -20.16
N HIS A 152 -3.46 -16.61 -20.46
CA HIS A 152 -3.27 -17.30 -21.72
C HIS A 152 -4.29 -18.45 -21.88
N PRO A 153 -4.94 -18.60 -23.05
CA PRO A 153 -6.02 -19.60 -23.22
C PRO A 153 -5.59 -21.06 -23.01
N ASP A 154 -4.32 -21.36 -23.24
CA ASP A 154 -3.76 -22.70 -23.06
C ASP A 154 -3.20 -22.95 -21.66
N ALA A 155 -3.33 -21.97 -20.75
CA ALA A 155 -2.87 -22.12 -19.36
C ALA A 155 -3.82 -23.05 -18.60
N LEU A 156 -3.24 -23.99 -17.85
CA LEU A 156 -3.99 -24.88 -16.96
C LEU A 156 -4.16 -24.27 -15.56
N ASP A 157 -3.16 -23.50 -15.14
CA ASP A 157 -3.10 -22.82 -13.85
C ASP A 157 -2.27 -21.51 -13.95
N GLU A 158 -2.21 -20.78 -12.86
CA GLU A 158 -1.46 -19.51 -12.79
C GLU A 158 0.05 -19.71 -12.93
N ASP A 159 0.59 -20.79 -12.36
CA ASP A 159 2.03 -21.07 -12.33
C ASP A 159 2.59 -21.46 -13.71
N THR A 160 1.77 -22.13 -14.51
CA THR A 160 2.14 -22.61 -15.86
C THR A 160 1.73 -21.66 -16.97
N ALA A 161 1.00 -20.59 -16.65
CA ALA A 161 0.54 -19.62 -17.63
C ALA A 161 1.69 -18.85 -18.26
N PRO A 162 1.88 -18.86 -19.61
CA PRO A 162 2.88 -18.06 -20.29
C PRO A 162 2.71 -16.57 -20.10
N CYS A 163 1.48 -16.13 -19.84
CA CYS A 163 1.14 -14.73 -19.61
C CYS A 163 -0.10 -14.62 -18.72
N ILE A 164 0.04 -13.82 -17.67
CA ILE A 164 -1.07 -13.36 -16.82
C ILE A 164 -1.01 -11.84 -16.77
N GLY A 165 -2.15 -11.18 -16.77
CA GLY A 165 -2.22 -9.73 -16.73
C GLY A 165 -3.56 -9.19 -16.31
N ARG A 166 -3.59 -7.88 -16.07
CA ARG A 166 -4.80 -7.13 -15.77
C ARG A 166 -5.02 -6.06 -16.85
N LYS A 167 -6.22 -5.99 -17.38
CA LYS A 167 -6.66 -4.93 -18.28
C LYS A 167 -7.20 -3.77 -17.46
N MET A 168 -6.51 -2.64 -17.48
CA MET A 168 -6.93 -1.44 -16.76
C MET A 168 -7.15 -0.27 -17.70
N ARG A 169 -8.11 0.60 -17.36
CA ARG A 169 -8.29 1.91 -18.01
C ARG A 169 -7.59 2.94 -17.15
N LEU A 170 -6.56 3.56 -17.71
CA LEU A 170 -5.74 4.57 -17.04
C LEU A 170 -5.83 5.91 -17.79
N ARG A 171 -5.76 6.99 -17.04
CA ARG A 171 -5.60 8.32 -17.61
C ARG A 171 -4.15 8.53 -18.06
N ARG A 172 -3.95 9.33 -19.10
CA ARG A 172 -2.60 9.69 -19.56
C ARG A 172 -1.72 10.27 -18.45
N THR A 173 -2.30 11.06 -17.54
CA THR A 173 -1.59 11.62 -16.38
C THR A 173 -1.10 10.55 -15.40
N GLU A 174 -1.85 9.47 -15.24
CA GLU A 174 -1.48 8.34 -14.38
C GLU A 174 -0.32 7.54 -14.98
N LEU A 175 -0.36 7.31 -16.31
CA LEU A 175 0.76 6.67 -17.02
C LEU A 175 2.06 7.47 -16.88
N VAL A 176 1.98 8.80 -17.01
CA VAL A 176 3.16 9.66 -16.80
C VAL A 176 3.62 9.64 -15.35
N ALA A 177 2.71 9.58 -14.38
CA ALA A 177 3.05 9.45 -12.95
C ALA A 177 3.73 8.10 -12.63
N MET A 178 3.39 7.04 -13.38
CA MET A 178 4.05 5.72 -13.30
C MET A 178 5.44 5.69 -13.94
N GLY A 179 5.88 6.79 -14.57
CA GLY A 179 7.21 6.92 -15.16
C GLY A 179 7.30 6.65 -16.67
N TYR A 180 6.18 6.47 -17.35
CA TYR A 180 6.18 6.34 -18.81
C TYR A 180 6.50 7.68 -19.49
N ASP A 181 7.18 7.62 -20.62
CA ASP A 181 7.54 8.82 -21.40
C ASP A 181 6.31 9.59 -21.88
N LYS A 182 6.32 10.93 -21.69
CA LYS A 182 5.19 11.81 -22.02
C LYS A 182 4.85 11.83 -23.50
N GLU A 183 5.85 11.72 -24.37
CA GLU A 183 5.64 11.77 -25.82
C GLU A 183 5.00 10.47 -26.30
N VAL A 184 5.48 9.34 -25.79
CA VAL A 184 4.89 8.03 -26.05
C VAL A 184 3.45 7.98 -25.55
N VAL A 185 3.18 8.46 -24.32
CA VAL A 185 1.82 8.49 -23.76
C VAL A 185 0.87 9.38 -24.55
N ARG A 186 1.35 10.51 -25.11
CA ARG A 186 0.54 11.38 -25.95
C ARG A 186 0.15 10.74 -27.29
N ALA A 187 1.02 9.89 -27.81
CA ALA A 187 0.78 9.18 -29.08
C ALA A 187 -0.16 7.97 -28.94
N LEU A 188 -0.49 7.55 -27.71
CA LEU A 188 -1.42 6.44 -27.50
C LEU A 188 -2.84 6.83 -27.91
N PRO A 189 -3.58 5.93 -28.59
CA PRO A 189 -4.97 6.17 -28.93
C PRO A 189 -5.81 6.29 -27.63
N VAL A 190 -6.81 7.18 -27.67
CA VAL A 190 -7.77 7.32 -26.57
C VAL A 190 -8.98 6.45 -26.88
N THR A 191 -9.32 5.59 -25.93
CA THR A 191 -10.58 4.82 -26.03
C THR A 191 -11.69 5.65 -25.41
N GLY A 192 -12.68 6.05 -26.21
CA GLY A 192 -13.88 6.74 -25.73
C GLY A 192 -14.70 5.90 -24.76
N ALA A 193 -15.70 6.51 -24.11
CA ALA A 193 -16.58 5.87 -23.13
C ALA A 193 -17.31 4.62 -23.70
N ASP A 194 -17.49 4.55 -25.01
CA ASP A 194 -18.19 3.46 -25.73
C ASP A 194 -17.24 2.41 -26.32
N GLY A 195 -15.95 2.44 -25.96
CA GLY A 195 -14.96 1.47 -26.44
C GLY A 195 -14.51 1.68 -27.89
N GLN A 196 -14.94 2.75 -28.55
CA GLN A 196 -14.45 3.14 -29.87
C GLN A 196 -13.12 3.88 -29.73
N GLN A 197 -12.14 3.50 -30.56
CA GLN A 197 -10.88 4.23 -30.65
C GLN A 197 -11.11 5.55 -31.39
N GLU A 198 -11.01 6.68 -30.69
CA GLU A 198 -10.88 7.96 -31.34
C GLU A 198 -9.42 8.13 -31.79
N GLU A 199 -9.20 8.18 -33.09
CA GLU A 199 -7.91 8.60 -33.67
C GLU A 199 -7.70 10.06 -33.27
N ALA A 200 -6.57 10.35 -32.62
CA ALA A 200 -6.19 11.72 -32.30
C ALA A 200 -5.77 12.44 -33.59
N GLU A 201 -6.53 13.44 -33.98
CA GLU A 201 -6.12 14.47 -34.98
C GLU A 201 -5.02 15.37 -34.39
#